data_e72485bc1a17164f71df54ca9c65377c
#
_entry.id   e72485bc1a17164f71df54ca9c65377c
#
_cell.length_a   1.000
_cell.length_b   1.000
_cell.length_c   1.000
_cell.angle_alpha   90.00
_cell.angle_beta   90.00
_cell.angle_gamma   90.00
#
_symmetry.space_group_name_H-M   'P 1'
#
loop_
_entity.id
_entity.type
_entity.pdbx_description
1 polymer ?
#
loop_
_entity_poly.entity_id
_entity_poly.type
_entity_poly.pdbx_seq_one_letter_code
_entity_poly.pdbx_strand_id
1 'polypeptide(L)'
;MNPDSSDLRYIMEKILILDFGSQYTQLIARRVRELSVYCEIHPFNKIPALDASVRGVILSGSPFSVRDENAPTPDLSAIKGKLPLLGVCYGAQFLASAFGGEVQPAPSREYGRAMLTVGDADDALMRGLP
;
A
#
# COMPACT_ATOMS: atom_id res chain seq x y z
N MET A 1 -27.35 22.36 12.54
CA MET A 1 -26.54 21.23 12.92
C MET A 1 -25.14 21.69 13.15
N ASN A 2 -24.70 21.54 14.35
CA ASN A 2 -23.31 21.71 14.57
C ASN A 2 -22.53 20.81 13.66
N PRO A 3 -21.36 21.18 13.20
CA PRO A 3 -20.49 20.22 12.54
C PRO A 3 -20.22 19.12 13.55
N ASP A 4 -21.04 18.11 13.47
CA ASP A 4 -21.01 17.02 14.39
C ASP A 4 -19.88 16.04 14.01
N SER A 5 -19.81 14.94 14.73
CA SER A 5 -18.79 13.93 14.48
C SER A 5 -18.87 13.33 13.07
N SER A 6 -20.03 13.39 12.40
CA SER A 6 -20.13 12.90 11.04
C SER A 6 -19.41 13.81 10.05
N ASP A 7 -19.48 15.13 10.24
CA ASP A 7 -18.74 16.06 9.40
C ASP A 7 -17.24 15.92 9.62
N LEU A 8 -16.81 15.70 10.85
CA LEU A 8 -15.40 15.43 11.16
C LEU A 8 -14.92 14.13 10.47
N ARG A 9 -15.76 13.11 10.38
CA ARG A 9 -15.42 11.89 9.67
C ARG A 9 -15.23 12.11 8.18
N TYR A 10 -15.98 13.01 7.56
CA TYR A 10 -15.78 13.39 6.17
C TYR A 10 -14.48 14.12 5.96
N ILE A 11 -14.07 14.94 6.93
CA ILE A 11 -12.83 15.69 6.86
C ILE A 11 -11.62 14.81 7.17
N MET A 12 -11.83 13.71 7.91
CA MET A 12 -10.75 12.85 8.36
C MET A 12 -10.26 11.96 7.22
N GLU A 13 -9.26 12.46 6.50
CA GLU A 13 -8.61 11.70 5.43
C GLU A 13 -7.87 10.50 6.00
N LYS A 14 -7.88 9.40 5.26
CA LYS A 14 -7.24 8.18 5.71
C LYS A 14 -6.53 7.44 4.60
N ILE A 15 -5.55 6.65 5.01
CA ILE A 15 -4.86 5.68 4.16
C ILE A 15 -5.38 4.30 4.54
N LEU A 16 -5.74 3.50 3.55
CA LEU A 16 -6.03 2.08 3.76
C LEU A 16 -4.76 1.27 3.56
N ILE A 17 -4.55 0.31 4.46
CA ILE A 17 -3.45 -0.65 4.34
C ILE A 17 -4.08 -2.02 4.17
N LEU A 18 -3.83 -2.67 3.04
CA LEU A 18 -4.33 -4.01 2.80
C LEU A 18 -3.30 -5.03 3.27
N ASP A 19 -3.73 -5.89 4.17
CA ASP A 19 -2.88 -6.88 4.81
C ASP A 19 -2.88 -8.18 4.03
N PHE A 20 -1.70 -8.60 3.60
CA PHE A 20 -1.47 -9.86 2.89
C PHE A 20 -0.77 -10.90 3.79
N GLY A 21 -0.84 -10.73 5.11
CA GLY A 21 -0.24 -11.67 6.05
C GLY A 21 1.18 -11.31 6.49
N SER A 22 1.66 -10.12 6.18
CA SER A 22 2.98 -9.68 6.58
C SER A 22 3.05 -9.37 8.07
N GLN A 23 4.14 -9.79 8.70
CA GLN A 23 4.43 -9.36 10.06
C GLN A 23 4.76 -7.87 10.15
N TYR A 24 5.01 -7.20 9.03
CA TYR A 24 5.37 -5.79 8.98
C TYR A 24 4.19 -4.86 8.74
N THR A 25 2.98 -5.39 8.58
CA THR A 25 1.79 -4.55 8.31
C THR A 25 1.56 -3.54 9.43
N GLN A 26 1.69 -3.98 10.69
CA GLN A 26 1.56 -3.08 11.83
C GLN A 26 2.64 -2.00 11.88
N LEU A 27 3.85 -2.33 11.42
CA LEU A 27 4.93 -1.35 11.35
C LEU A 27 4.63 -0.28 10.31
N ILE A 28 4.09 -0.67 9.15
CA ILE A 28 3.65 0.29 8.13
C ILE A 28 2.60 1.25 8.73
N ALA A 29 1.59 0.70 9.41
CA ALA A 29 0.56 1.51 10.04
C ALA A 29 1.15 2.46 11.07
N ARG A 30 2.10 2.00 11.87
CA ARG A 30 2.77 2.85 12.87
C ARG A 30 3.49 4.01 12.20
N ARG A 31 4.21 3.76 11.11
CA ARG A 31 4.94 4.80 10.38
C ARG A 31 3.99 5.84 9.79
N VAL A 32 2.86 5.41 9.25
CA VAL A 32 1.85 6.33 8.74
C VAL A 32 1.31 7.21 9.88
N ARG A 33 1.00 6.61 11.02
CA ARG A 33 0.46 7.34 12.20
C ARG A 33 1.49 8.32 12.78
N GLU A 34 2.77 7.98 12.75
CA GLU A 34 3.85 8.88 13.18
C GLU A 34 3.88 10.18 12.37
N LEU A 35 3.36 10.16 11.15
CA LEU A 35 3.22 11.33 10.29
C LEU A 35 1.90 12.06 10.50
N SER A 36 1.18 11.74 11.56
CA SER A 36 -0.13 12.32 11.90
C SER A 36 -1.20 12.04 10.84
N VAL A 37 -1.10 10.90 10.18
CA VAL A 37 -2.07 10.45 9.19
C VAL A 37 -2.85 9.27 9.75
N TYR A 38 -4.17 9.35 9.69
CA TYR A 38 -5.03 8.25 10.11
C TYR A 38 -4.95 7.11 9.07
N CYS A 39 -4.85 5.88 9.54
CA CYS A 39 -4.86 4.71 8.67
C CYS A 39 -5.66 3.57 9.29
N GLU A 40 -6.16 2.71 8.43
CA GLU A 40 -6.89 1.51 8.80
C GLU A 40 -6.27 0.31 8.10
N ILE A 41 -6.19 -0.81 8.80
CA ILE A 41 -5.71 -2.07 8.24
C ILE A 41 -6.93 -2.95 7.96
N HIS A 42 -7.02 -3.45 6.73
CA HIS A 42 -8.07 -4.39 6.33
C HIS A 42 -7.43 -5.59 5.63
N PRO A 43 -7.99 -6.79 5.80
CA PRO A 43 -7.51 -7.95 5.04
C PRO A 43 -7.63 -7.72 3.53
N PHE A 44 -6.71 -8.27 2.76
CA PHE A 44 -6.69 -8.11 1.31
C PHE A 44 -7.99 -8.59 0.65
N ASN A 45 -8.67 -9.56 1.26
CA ASN A 45 -9.89 -10.17 0.72
C ASN A 45 -11.18 -9.58 1.33
N LYS A 46 -11.07 -8.53 2.13
CA LYS A 46 -12.20 -7.83 2.75
C LYS A 46 -11.98 -6.33 2.65
N ILE A 47 -11.88 -5.84 1.42
CA ILE A 47 -11.71 -4.42 1.17
C ILE A 47 -13.02 -3.70 1.50
N PRO A 48 -12.98 -2.68 2.38
CA PRO A 48 -14.19 -1.96 2.74
C PRO A 48 -14.70 -1.10 1.57
N ALA A 49 -15.93 -0.62 1.69
CA ALA A 49 -16.44 0.36 0.75
C ALA A 49 -15.55 1.61 0.79
N LEU A 50 -15.17 2.10 -0.38
CA LEU A 50 -14.30 3.26 -0.50
C LEU A 50 -15.14 4.52 -0.64
N ASP A 51 -14.91 5.47 0.23
CA ASP A 51 -15.57 6.78 0.19
C ASP A 51 -14.54 7.89 -0.03
N ALA A 52 -14.99 9.13 -0.02
CA ALA A 52 -14.12 10.29 -0.28
C ALA A 52 -13.04 10.50 0.78
N SER A 53 -13.15 9.86 1.95
CA SER A 53 -12.14 9.98 2.99
C SER A 53 -10.88 9.17 2.69
N VAL A 54 -10.97 8.16 1.82
CA VAL A 54 -9.82 7.32 1.45
C VAL A 54 -8.98 8.07 0.43
N ARG A 55 -7.76 8.43 0.82
CA ARG A 55 -6.86 9.24 0.00
C ARG A 55 -5.75 8.43 -0.65
N GLY A 56 -5.56 7.19 -0.26
CA GLY A 56 -4.56 6.31 -0.83
C GLY A 56 -4.63 4.93 -0.22
N VAL A 57 -3.99 3.98 -0.87
CA VAL A 57 -3.97 2.58 -0.44
C VAL A 57 -2.54 2.06 -0.49
N ILE A 58 -2.15 1.36 0.56
CA ILE A 58 -0.86 0.67 0.64
C ILE A 58 -1.12 -0.83 0.64
N LEU A 59 -0.45 -1.53 -0.26
CA LEU A 59 -0.46 -3.00 -0.28
C LEU A 59 0.77 -3.49 0.48
N SER A 60 0.56 -4.26 1.53
CA SER A 60 1.65 -4.74 2.37
C SER A 60 2.37 -5.95 1.77
N GLY A 61 3.35 -6.46 2.49
CA GLY A 61 4.02 -7.70 2.12
C GLY A 61 3.22 -8.95 2.44
N SER A 62 3.77 -10.09 2.04
CA SER A 62 3.21 -11.41 2.30
C SER A 62 4.34 -12.42 2.40
N PRO A 63 4.16 -13.53 3.13
CA PRO A 63 5.10 -14.64 3.07
C PRO A 63 5.07 -15.38 1.73
N PHE A 64 4.04 -15.14 0.91
CA PHE A 64 3.90 -15.78 -0.40
C PHE A 64 4.67 -15.03 -1.47
N SER A 65 4.96 -15.71 -2.59
CA SER A 65 5.34 -15.09 -3.86
C SER A 65 4.11 -15.01 -4.75
N VAL A 66 4.05 -14.04 -5.65
CA VAL A 66 2.96 -13.95 -6.65
C VAL A 66 2.95 -15.18 -7.57
N ARG A 67 4.04 -15.94 -7.60
CA ARG A 67 4.16 -17.17 -8.40
C ARG A 67 3.61 -18.41 -7.69
N ASP A 68 3.22 -18.28 -6.42
CA ASP A 68 2.63 -19.38 -5.66
C ASP A 68 1.17 -19.57 -6.08
N GLU A 69 0.70 -20.83 -6.12
CA GLU A 69 -0.68 -21.13 -6.50
C GLU A 69 -1.70 -20.49 -5.56
N ASN A 70 -1.39 -20.41 -4.28
CA ASN A 70 -2.29 -19.88 -3.26
C ASN A 70 -1.95 -18.43 -2.90
N ALA A 71 -1.26 -17.71 -3.79
CA ALA A 71 -0.89 -16.34 -3.54
C ALA A 71 -2.14 -15.46 -3.35
N PRO A 72 -2.13 -14.54 -2.37
CA PRO A 72 -3.24 -13.60 -2.18
C PRO A 72 -3.46 -12.73 -3.43
N THR A 73 -4.67 -12.72 -3.96
CA THR A 73 -5.01 -11.95 -5.16
C THR A 73 -6.22 -11.07 -4.88
N PRO A 74 -6.00 -9.81 -4.48
CA PRO A 74 -7.11 -8.89 -4.24
C PRO A 74 -7.72 -8.41 -5.54
N ASP A 75 -8.98 -8.01 -5.47
CA ASP A 75 -9.65 -7.30 -6.55
C ASP A 75 -9.41 -5.79 -6.37
N LEU A 76 -8.56 -5.21 -7.22
CA LEU A 76 -8.22 -3.80 -7.17
C LEU A 76 -9.00 -2.94 -8.16
N SER A 77 -10.07 -3.46 -8.75
CA SER A 77 -10.83 -2.73 -9.78
C SER A 77 -11.41 -1.40 -9.28
N ALA A 78 -11.76 -1.32 -8.00
CA ALA A 78 -12.30 -0.09 -7.40
C ALA A 78 -11.19 0.93 -7.07
N ILE A 79 -9.93 0.54 -7.10
CA ILE A 79 -8.79 1.34 -6.65
C ILE A 79 -7.94 1.80 -7.82
N LYS A 80 -7.65 0.89 -8.75
CA LYS A 80 -6.75 1.15 -9.87
C LYS A 80 -7.23 2.32 -10.72
N GLY A 81 -6.35 3.29 -10.90
CA GLY A 81 -6.65 4.47 -11.68
C GLY A 81 -7.54 5.50 -10.99
N LYS A 82 -7.95 5.24 -9.75
CA LYS A 82 -8.83 6.13 -8.98
C LYS A 82 -8.16 6.69 -7.73
N LEU A 83 -7.26 5.93 -7.12
CA LEU A 83 -6.56 6.33 -5.90
C LEU A 83 -5.06 6.08 -6.06
N PRO A 84 -4.21 6.90 -5.41
CA PRO A 84 -2.79 6.57 -5.29
C PRO A 84 -2.62 5.21 -4.63
N LEU A 85 -1.72 4.41 -5.19
CA LEU A 85 -1.54 3.02 -4.80
C LEU A 85 -0.04 2.74 -4.65
N LEU A 86 0.37 2.32 -3.46
CA LEU A 86 1.75 1.98 -3.14
C LEU A 86 1.85 0.50 -2.80
N GLY A 87 2.68 -0.22 -3.52
CA GLY A 87 2.99 -1.62 -3.22
C GLY A 87 4.31 -1.75 -2.50
N VAL A 88 4.34 -2.53 -1.42
CA VAL A 88 5.53 -2.82 -0.63
C VAL A 88 5.77 -4.33 -0.67
N CYS A 89 6.96 -4.76 -1.03
CA CYS A 89 7.33 -6.18 -1.12
C CYS A 89 6.36 -6.97 -1.99
N TYR A 90 5.59 -7.89 -1.42
CA TYR A 90 4.58 -8.65 -2.17
C TYR A 90 3.60 -7.73 -2.91
N GLY A 91 3.18 -6.64 -2.29
CA GLY A 91 2.27 -5.68 -2.93
C GLY A 91 2.85 -5.12 -4.22
N ALA A 92 4.14 -4.82 -4.24
CA ALA A 92 4.82 -4.36 -5.46
C ALA A 92 4.88 -5.47 -6.52
N GLN A 93 5.18 -6.70 -6.11
CA GLN A 93 5.19 -7.85 -7.01
C GLN A 93 3.80 -8.08 -7.61
N PHE A 94 2.77 -8.01 -6.78
CA PHE A 94 1.39 -8.19 -7.23
C PHE A 94 1.00 -7.14 -8.28
N LEU A 95 1.32 -5.88 -8.03
CA LEU A 95 1.02 -4.81 -8.98
C LEU A 95 1.76 -5.02 -10.31
N ALA A 96 3.03 -5.37 -10.25
CA ALA A 96 3.80 -5.65 -11.47
C ALA A 96 3.18 -6.79 -12.26
N SER A 97 2.88 -7.91 -11.59
CA SER A 97 2.31 -9.09 -12.24
C SER A 97 0.90 -8.84 -12.78
N ALA A 98 0.06 -8.15 -12.01
CA ALA A 98 -1.34 -7.90 -12.39
C ALA A 98 -1.48 -6.92 -13.55
N PHE A 99 -0.49 -6.05 -13.75
CA PHE A 99 -0.57 -4.97 -14.75
C PHE A 99 0.42 -5.15 -15.90
N GLY A 100 0.78 -6.39 -16.20
CA GLY A 100 1.53 -6.75 -17.40
C GLY A 100 3.05 -6.81 -17.24
N GLY A 101 3.55 -6.63 -16.03
CA GLY A 101 4.97 -6.80 -15.75
C GLY A 101 5.34 -8.25 -15.48
N GLU A 102 6.60 -8.50 -15.25
CA GLU A 102 7.14 -9.82 -14.95
C GLU A 102 7.88 -9.79 -13.62
N VAL A 103 7.63 -10.81 -12.79
CA VAL A 103 8.32 -10.97 -11.51
C VAL A 103 9.23 -12.19 -11.60
N GLN A 104 10.53 -11.97 -11.43
CA GLN A 104 11.55 -13.02 -11.51
C GLN A 104 12.17 -13.27 -10.13
N PRO A 105 12.62 -14.49 -9.85
CA PRO A 105 13.34 -14.72 -8.59
C PRO A 105 14.66 -13.97 -8.60
N ALA A 106 14.96 -13.34 -7.46
CA ALA A 106 16.23 -12.65 -7.30
C ALA A 106 17.37 -13.66 -7.19
N PRO A 107 18.55 -13.38 -7.81
CA PRO A 107 19.71 -14.27 -7.69
C PRO A 107 20.30 -14.26 -6.27
N SER A 108 20.04 -13.22 -5.50
CA SER A 108 20.47 -13.11 -4.11
C SER A 108 19.46 -12.29 -3.32
N ARG A 109 19.42 -12.51 -2.02
CA ARG A 109 18.60 -11.70 -1.12
C ARG A 109 19.42 -10.53 -0.61
N GLU A 110 18.79 -9.37 -0.52
CA GLU A 110 19.41 -8.17 0.02
C GLU A 110 18.98 -7.96 1.46
N TYR A 111 19.93 -8.05 2.36
CA TYR A 111 19.73 -7.74 3.77
C TYR A 111 20.67 -6.61 4.17
N GLY A 112 20.19 -5.70 5.00
CA GLY A 112 20.98 -4.60 5.49
C GLY A 112 20.95 -3.41 4.53
N ARG A 113 22.07 -2.69 4.47
CA ARG A 113 22.13 -1.43 3.74
C ARG A 113 22.18 -1.64 2.23
N ALA A 114 21.34 -0.93 1.52
CA ALA A 114 21.39 -0.83 0.07
C ALA A 114 21.33 0.64 -0.35
N MET A 115 21.98 0.97 -1.46
CA MET A 115 21.97 2.35 -1.97
C MET A 115 20.75 2.58 -2.83
N LEU A 116 20.08 3.69 -2.61
CA LEU A 116 18.91 4.11 -3.38
C LEU A 116 19.31 5.19 -4.38
N THR A 117 18.95 4.98 -5.63
CA THR A 117 19.10 6.00 -6.68
C THR A 117 17.71 6.46 -7.10
N VAL A 118 17.46 7.78 -7.06
CA VAL A 118 16.20 8.37 -7.48
C VAL A 118 16.23 8.56 -8.98
N GLY A 119 15.36 7.81 -9.70
CA GLY A 119 15.28 7.90 -11.16
C GLY A 119 14.45 9.07 -11.66
N ASP A 120 13.45 9.47 -10.91
CA ASP A 120 12.59 10.61 -11.22
C ASP A 120 12.40 11.46 -9.96
N ALA A 121 13.04 12.62 -9.93
CA ALA A 121 13.00 13.51 -8.77
C ALA A 121 11.64 14.21 -8.60
N ASP A 122 10.80 14.19 -9.63
CA ASP A 122 9.46 14.79 -9.57
C ASP A 122 8.37 13.79 -9.21
N ASP A 123 8.72 12.51 -9.06
CA ASP A 123 7.77 11.48 -8.61
C ASP A 123 7.20 11.87 -7.25
N ALA A 124 5.89 11.68 -7.08
CA ALA A 124 5.18 12.11 -5.88
C ALA A 124 5.76 11.51 -4.59
N LEU A 125 6.24 10.26 -4.66
CA LEU A 125 6.84 9.59 -3.51
C LEU A 125 8.28 10.02 -3.27
N MET A 126 9.05 10.26 -4.32
CA MET A 126 10.49 10.50 -4.24
C MET A 126 10.86 11.98 -4.15
N ARG A 127 9.90 12.87 -4.37
CA ARG A 127 10.14 14.31 -4.33
C ARG A 127 10.69 14.72 -2.97
N GLY A 128 11.77 15.49 -2.98
CA GLY A 128 12.39 15.98 -1.76
C GLY A 128 13.43 15.05 -1.14
N LEU A 129 13.64 13.87 -1.70
CA LEU A 129 14.75 13.02 -1.26
C LEU A 129 16.06 13.48 -1.89
N PRO A 130 17.18 13.37 -1.14
CA PRO A 130 18.50 13.75 -1.67
C PRO A 130 18.96 12.86 -2.80
#